data_9bdc243abe0d5a699fdf65d10d015f70
#
_entry.id   9bdc243abe0d5a699fdf65d10d015f70
#
_cell.length_a   1.000
_cell.length_b   1.000
_cell.length_c   1.000
_cell.angle_alpha   90.00
_cell.angle_beta   90.00
_cell.angle_gamma   90.00
#
_symmetry.space_group_name_H-M   'P 1'
#
loop_
_entity.id
_entity.type
_entity.pdbx_description
1 polymer ?
#
loop_
_entity_poly.entity_id
_entity_poly.type
_entity_poly.pdbx_seq_one_letter_code
_entity_poly.pdbx_strand_id
1 'polypeptide(L)'
;MSKEVIRKKILDSRIEIPDHGTKSKRVCGRILNWEVFKKAKIVLSYSPIKGEVDVSKINNFKKKEVYLPSVEKINGRDKIVPRRHTGKLIRGKFGILQPPKDNQSISLELIELILVPGIAFDKEGKRIGFGFGFYDRFLKKCKNSIKVGVCFELQIVDEIKANPHDVGVDFIITEKRILEIKGGFP
;
A
#
# COMPACT_ATOMS: atom_id res chain seq x y z
N MET A 1 -10.96 18.28 10.03
CA MET A 1 -11.63 17.05 10.51
C MET A 1 -10.62 16.19 11.27
N SER A 2 -11.01 15.44 12.35
CA SER A 2 -10.05 14.52 12.99
C SER A 2 -9.81 13.29 12.12
N LYS A 3 -8.64 12.61 12.32
CA LYS A 3 -8.33 11.36 11.58
C LYS A 3 -9.38 10.28 11.81
N GLU A 4 -9.98 10.19 13.00
CA GLU A 4 -11.02 9.21 13.35
C GLU A 4 -12.29 9.44 12.53
N VAL A 5 -12.72 10.68 12.41
CA VAL A 5 -13.91 11.05 11.63
C VAL A 5 -13.70 10.73 10.15
N ILE A 6 -12.54 11.10 9.59
CA ILE A 6 -12.20 10.79 8.20
C ILE A 6 -12.17 9.26 8.02
N ARG A 7 -11.51 8.53 8.92
CA ARG A 7 -11.40 7.06 8.86
C ARG A 7 -12.77 6.39 8.81
N LYS A 8 -13.69 6.76 9.73
CA LYS A 8 -15.03 6.20 9.77
C LYS A 8 -15.78 6.47 8.47
N LYS A 9 -15.85 7.74 8.05
CA LYS A 9 -16.56 8.15 6.82
C LYS A 9 -16.07 7.40 5.59
N ILE A 10 -14.74 7.30 5.41
CA ILE A 10 -14.16 6.65 4.23
C ILE A 10 -14.33 5.12 4.30
N LEU A 11 -14.21 4.51 5.47
CA LEU A 11 -14.43 3.06 5.60
C LEU A 11 -15.86 2.69 5.22
N ASP A 12 -16.86 3.42 5.69
CA ASP A 12 -18.27 3.19 5.34
C ASP A 12 -18.48 3.33 3.83
N SER A 13 -18.01 4.42 3.23
CA SER A 13 -18.13 4.66 1.78
C SER A 13 -17.36 3.66 0.92
N ARG A 14 -16.22 3.13 1.42
CA ARG A 14 -15.33 2.21 0.68
C ARG A 14 -15.92 0.81 0.54
N ILE A 15 -16.74 0.37 1.49
CA ILE A 15 -17.35 -0.96 1.46
C ILE A 15 -18.41 -1.06 0.35
N GLU A 16 -19.06 0.05 0.02
CA GLU A 16 -20.19 0.15 -0.93
C GLU A 16 -19.77 0.76 -2.28
N ILE A 17 -18.48 0.71 -2.63
CA ILE A 17 -18.01 1.28 -3.90
C ILE A 17 -18.69 0.58 -5.08
N PRO A 18 -19.51 1.27 -5.89
CA PRO A 18 -20.05 0.71 -7.11
C PRO A 18 -18.92 0.32 -8.06
N ASP A 19 -19.08 -0.79 -8.79
CA ASP A 19 -18.12 -1.28 -9.78
C ASP A 19 -16.69 -1.47 -9.25
N HIS A 20 -16.56 -1.87 -7.97
CA HIS A 20 -15.28 -2.08 -7.29
C HIS A 20 -14.27 -2.86 -8.15
N GLY A 21 -14.71 -3.97 -8.76
CA GLY A 21 -13.86 -4.79 -9.62
C GLY A 21 -13.37 -4.05 -10.87
N THR A 22 -14.24 -3.29 -11.53
CA THR A 22 -13.87 -2.49 -12.71
C THR A 22 -12.92 -1.36 -12.34
N LYS A 23 -13.16 -0.67 -11.23
CA LYS A 23 -12.26 0.38 -10.74
C LYS A 23 -10.90 -0.18 -10.35
N SER A 24 -10.85 -1.33 -9.66
CA SER A 24 -9.59 -2.02 -9.35
C SER A 24 -8.81 -2.40 -10.62
N LYS A 25 -9.48 -2.91 -11.65
CA LYS A 25 -8.84 -3.19 -12.95
C LYS A 25 -8.24 -1.93 -13.60
N ARG A 26 -8.92 -0.78 -13.51
CA ARG A 26 -8.41 0.50 -14.02
C ARG A 26 -7.17 0.96 -13.25
N VAL A 27 -7.18 0.87 -11.92
CA VAL A 27 -6.00 1.17 -11.08
C VAL A 27 -4.83 0.27 -11.47
N CYS A 28 -5.03 -1.04 -11.53
CA CYS A 28 -4.00 -1.99 -11.95
C CYS A 28 -3.49 -1.70 -13.37
N GLY A 29 -4.37 -1.34 -14.30
CA GLY A 29 -4.00 -0.95 -15.66
C GLY A 29 -3.09 0.28 -15.68
N ARG A 30 -3.37 1.30 -14.84
CA ARG A 30 -2.50 2.47 -14.70
C ARG A 30 -1.14 2.10 -14.15
N ILE A 31 -1.09 1.28 -13.08
CA ILE A 31 0.17 0.83 -12.49
C ILE A 31 1.01 0.08 -13.52
N LEU A 32 0.43 -0.88 -14.24
CA LEU A 32 1.14 -1.71 -15.21
C LEU A 32 1.69 -0.91 -16.41
N ASN A 33 1.02 0.19 -16.80
CA ASN A 33 1.43 1.05 -17.90
C ASN A 33 2.32 2.22 -17.47
N TRP A 34 2.51 2.43 -16.17
CA TRP A 34 3.31 3.52 -15.64
C TRP A 34 4.80 3.23 -15.73
N GLU A 35 5.58 4.19 -16.28
CA GLU A 35 7.01 3.98 -16.56
C GLU A 35 7.84 3.68 -15.30
N VAL A 36 7.51 4.30 -14.18
CA VAL A 36 8.20 4.02 -12.91
C VAL A 36 7.98 2.57 -12.48
N PHE A 37 6.74 2.06 -12.60
CA PHE A 37 6.47 0.65 -12.33
C PHE A 37 7.18 -0.27 -13.33
N LYS A 38 7.19 0.07 -14.62
CA LYS A 38 7.87 -0.74 -15.66
C LYS A 38 9.35 -0.90 -15.37
N LYS A 39 10.02 0.16 -14.91
CA LYS A 39 11.46 0.16 -14.58
C LYS A 39 11.79 -0.62 -13.30
N ALA A 40 10.95 -0.54 -12.28
CA ALA A 40 11.17 -1.26 -11.02
C ALA A 40 11.19 -2.78 -11.24
N LYS A 41 12.20 -3.47 -10.73
CA LYS A 41 12.33 -4.95 -10.78
C LYS A 41 11.73 -5.60 -9.54
N ILE A 42 11.96 -5.01 -8.38
CA ILE A 42 11.56 -5.50 -7.06
C ILE A 42 10.47 -4.60 -6.48
N VAL A 43 9.29 -5.18 -6.30
CA VAL A 43 8.09 -4.47 -5.85
C VAL A 43 7.57 -5.09 -4.57
N LEU A 44 7.38 -4.29 -3.54
CA LEU A 44 6.56 -4.67 -2.40
C LEU A 44 5.12 -4.21 -2.64
N SER A 45 4.21 -5.15 -2.73
CA SER A 45 2.77 -4.91 -2.87
C SER A 45 2.07 -5.20 -1.54
N TYR A 46 0.77 -5.42 -1.57
CA TYR A 46 -0.02 -5.80 -0.39
C TYR A 46 -1.08 -6.85 -0.73
N SER A 47 -1.59 -7.54 0.29
CA SER A 47 -2.76 -8.40 0.16
C SER A 47 -4.00 -7.56 0.46
N PRO A 48 -4.88 -7.34 -0.52
CA PRO A 48 -6.02 -6.45 -0.32
C PRO A 48 -7.01 -7.04 0.68
N ILE A 49 -7.54 -6.19 1.54
CA ILE A 49 -8.67 -6.47 2.42
C ILE A 49 -9.96 -5.88 1.84
N LYS A 50 -11.11 -6.22 2.43
CA LYS A 50 -12.42 -5.75 1.95
C LYS A 50 -12.44 -4.23 1.74
N GLY A 51 -12.83 -3.81 0.55
CA GLY A 51 -12.93 -2.39 0.15
C GLY A 51 -11.61 -1.75 -0.29
N GLU A 52 -10.46 -2.44 -0.25
CA GLU A 52 -9.22 -1.96 -0.88
C GLU A 52 -9.20 -2.26 -2.37
N VAL A 53 -8.36 -1.54 -3.11
CA VAL A 53 -8.10 -1.85 -4.53
C VAL A 53 -7.56 -3.27 -4.62
N ASP A 54 -8.21 -4.11 -5.41
CA ASP A 54 -7.72 -5.45 -5.70
C ASP A 54 -6.50 -5.39 -6.63
N VAL A 55 -5.32 -5.59 -6.05
CA VAL A 55 -4.02 -5.60 -6.75
C VAL A 55 -3.54 -7.01 -7.10
N SER A 56 -4.40 -8.01 -7.08
CA SER A 56 -4.02 -9.41 -7.37
C SER A 56 -3.36 -9.56 -8.74
N LYS A 57 -3.77 -8.74 -9.72
CA LYS A 57 -3.13 -8.72 -11.04
C LYS A 57 -1.66 -8.27 -10.98
N ILE A 58 -1.33 -7.34 -10.06
CA ILE A 58 0.04 -6.89 -9.82
C ILE A 58 0.81 -7.97 -9.05
N ASN A 59 0.18 -8.55 -8.02
CA ASN A 59 0.81 -9.57 -7.19
C ASN A 59 1.23 -10.80 -8.01
N ASN A 60 0.45 -11.16 -9.03
CA ASN A 60 0.73 -12.29 -9.92
C ASN A 60 1.50 -11.91 -11.20
N PHE A 61 2.09 -10.72 -11.27
CA PHE A 61 2.78 -10.25 -12.47
C PHE A 61 4.18 -10.84 -12.59
N LYS A 62 4.32 -11.92 -13.35
CA LYS A 62 5.52 -12.78 -13.45
C LYS A 62 6.80 -12.08 -13.94
N LYS A 63 6.71 -10.89 -14.55
CA LYS A 63 7.89 -10.15 -15.05
C LYS A 63 8.62 -9.37 -13.94
N LYS A 64 8.18 -9.46 -12.70
CA LYS A 64 8.76 -8.77 -11.55
C LYS A 64 8.90 -9.68 -10.34
N GLU A 65 9.82 -9.33 -9.46
CA GLU A 65 9.89 -9.94 -8.15
C GLU A 65 8.92 -9.20 -7.22
N VAL A 66 7.81 -9.87 -6.90
CA VAL A 66 6.79 -9.31 -6.02
C VAL A 66 6.93 -9.89 -4.63
N TYR A 67 6.98 -9.01 -3.66
CA TYR A 67 6.97 -9.32 -2.24
C TYR A 67 5.66 -8.80 -1.63
N LEU A 68 5.18 -9.48 -0.59
CA LEU A 68 4.03 -9.06 0.20
C LEU A 68 4.43 -8.96 1.67
N PRO A 69 3.78 -8.10 2.45
CA PRO A 69 4.04 -7.97 3.87
C PRO A 69 3.58 -9.22 4.63
N SER A 70 4.49 -9.79 5.43
CA SER A 70 4.19 -10.77 6.47
C SER A 70 4.35 -10.10 7.83
N VAL A 71 3.35 -10.20 8.70
CA VAL A 71 3.45 -9.66 10.07
C VAL A 71 4.04 -10.73 10.97
N GLU A 72 5.22 -10.47 11.49
CA GLU A 72 5.99 -11.42 12.28
C GLU A 72 6.40 -10.82 13.63
N LYS A 73 6.43 -11.65 14.68
CA LYS A 73 6.89 -11.25 16.00
C LYS A 73 8.42 -11.36 16.07
N ILE A 74 9.11 -10.23 16.15
CA ILE A 74 10.58 -10.15 16.21
C ILE A 74 10.94 -9.35 17.47
N ASN A 75 11.68 -9.97 18.39
CA ASN A 75 12.04 -9.39 19.70
C ASN A 75 10.81 -8.84 20.45
N GLY A 76 9.76 -9.66 20.54
CA GLY A 76 8.52 -9.32 21.25
C GLY A 76 7.58 -8.32 20.52
N ARG A 77 7.99 -7.73 19.41
CA ARG A 77 7.22 -6.72 18.66
C ARG A 77 6.81 -7.22 17.29
N ASP A 78 5.60 -6.88 16.87
CA ASP A 78 5.12 -7.16 15.52
C ASP A 78 5.81 -6.22 14.51
N LYS A 79 6.39 -6.83 13.47
CA LYS A 79 7.07 -6.11 12.38
C LYS A 79 6.58 -6.62 11.04
N ILE A 80 6.61 -5.76 10.02
CA ILE A 80 6.44 -6.16 8.63
C ILE A 80 7.76 -6.73 8.13
N VAL A 81 7.71 -7.95 7.59
CA VAL A 81 8.80 -8.61 6.88
C VAL A 81 8.34 -8.85 5.45
N PRO A 82 8.99 -8.27 4.44
CA PRO A 82 8.70 -8.55 3.04
C PRO A 82 9.05 -10.01 2.71
N ARG A 83 8.06 -10.78 2.26
CA ARG A 83 8.22 -12.17 1.83
C ARG A 83 7.86 -12.34 0.37
N ARG A 84 8.66 -13.10 -0.38
CA ARG A 84 8.43 -13.34 -1.80
C ARG A 84 7.05 -13.98 -2.02
N HIS A 85 6.28 -13.41 -2.94
CA HIS A 85 5.00 -13.99 -3.34
C HIS A 85 5.22 -15.10 -4.36
N THR A 86 4.86 -16.33 -3.99
CA THR A 86 5.01 -17.53 -4.83
C THR A 86 3.66 -18.14 -5.24
N GLY A 87 2.57 -17.41 -5.00
CA GLY A 87 1.19 -17.87 -5.24
C GLY A 87 0.52 -18.44 -4.00
N LYS A 88 1.25 -19.07 -3.07
CA LYS A 88 0.68 -19.57 -1.81
C LYS A 88 0.56 -18.45 -0.78
N LEU A 89 -0.61 -18.34 -0.17
CA LEU A 89 -0.89 -17.41 0.91
C LEU A 89 -1.51 -18.17 2.09
N ILE A 90 -1.22 -17.71 3.30
CA ILE A 90 -1.78 -18.20 4.56
C ILE A 90 -2.46 -17.06 5.31
N ARG A 91 -3.39 -17.39 6.21
CA ARG A 91 -3.97 -16.38 7.10
C ARG A 91 -2.94 -15.98 8.16
N GLY A 92 -2.58 -14.71 8.14
CA GLY A 92 -1.72 -14.08 9.11
C GLY A 92 -2.49 -13.38 10.22
N LYS A 93 -1.80 -12.49 10.90
CA LYS A 93 -2.38 -11.62 11.93
C LYS A 93 -3.51 -10.76 11.34
N PHE A 94 -4.55 -10.52 12.12
CA PHE A 94 -5.77 -9.78 11.70
C PHE A 94 -6.55 -10.44 10.53
N GLY A 95 -6.31 -11.72 10.25
CA GLY A 95 -6.99 -12.43 9.16
C GLY A 95 -6.51 -12.05 7.76
N ILE A 96 -5.49 -11.20 7.64
CA ILE A 96 -4.92 -10.75 6.36
C ILE A 96 -4.12 -11.90 5.75
N LEU A 97 -4.30 -12.12 4.45
CA LEU A 97 -3.53 -13.12 3.71
C LEU A 97 -2.08 -12.63 3.56
N GLN A 98 -1.12 -13.50 3.83
CA GLN A 98 0.31 -13.20 3.73
C GLN A 98 1.08 -14.42 3.21
N PRO A 99 2.27 -14.23 2.60
CA PRO A 99 3.13 -15.36 2.25
C PRO A 99 3.56 -16.15 3.50
N PRO A 100 3.80 -17.46 3.37
CA PRO A 100 4.40 -18.26 4.42
C PRO A 100 5.74 -17.69 4.90
N LYS A 101 6.08 -17.92 6.17
CA LYS A 101 7.33 -17.40 6.78
C LYS A 101 8.60 -18.03 6.22
N ASP A 102 8.50 -19.21 5.64
CA ASP A 102 9.58 -19.92 4.96
C ASP A 102 9.87 -19.36 3.55
N ASN A 103 8.98 -18.54 2.98
CA ASN A 103 9.29 -17.85 1.74
C ASN A 103 10.45 -16.88 1.95
N GLN A 104 11.28 -16.74 0.91
CA GLN A 104 12.41 -15.83 0.91
C GLN A 104 12.04 -14.42 1.35
N SER A 105 12.75 -13.85 2.32
CA SER A 105 12.69 -12.43 2.66
C SER A 105 13.70 -11.65 1.84
N ILE A 106 13.55 -10.32 1.82
CA ILE A 106 14.46 -9.41 1.12
C ILE A 106 14.88 -8.27 2.03
N SER A 107 16.10 -7.77 1.81
CA SER A 107 16.57 -6.53 2.43
C SER A 107 15.77 -5.33 1.96
N LEU A 108 15.45 -4.40 2.87
CA LEU A 108 14.59 -3.26 2.58
C LEU A 108 15.21 -2.30 1.56
N GLU A 109 16.55 -2.23 1.51
CA GLU A 109 17.30 -1.38 0.59
C GLU A 109 17.17 -1.80 -0.87
N LEU A 110 16.81 -3.07 -1.12
CA LEU A 110 16.62 -3.62 -2.47
C LEU A 110 15.22 -3.40 -3.02
N ILE A 111 14.28 -2.98 -2.19
CA ILE A 111 12.92 -2.70 -2.63
C ILE A 111 12.90 -1.37 -3.37
N GLU A 112 12.58 -1.42 -4.66
CA GLU A 112 12.59 -0.23 -5.53
C GLU A 112 11.26 0.52 -5.48
N LEU A 113 10.13 -0.20 -5.35
CA LEU A 113 8.80 0.38 -5.34
C LEU A 113 7.90 -0.30 -4.30
N ILE A 114 7.15 0.50 -3.55
CA ILE A 114 6.21 0.02 -2.54
C ILE A 114 4.81 0.52 -2.89
N LEU A 115 3.88 -0.40 -3.10
CA LEU A 115 2.46 -0.10 -3.17
C LEU A 115 1.91 -0.03 -1.74
N VAL A 116 1.44 1.14 -1.35
CA VAL A 116 1.03 1.46 0.01
C VAL A 116 -0.50 1.53 0.09
N PRO A 117 -1.16 0.62 0.83
CA PRO A 117 -2.59 0.73 1.08
C PRO A 117 -2.89 1.82 2.12
N GLY A 118 -4.09 2.37 2.05
CA GLY A 118 -4.55 3.37 2.99
C GLY A 118 -6.07 3.48 3.03
N ILE A 119 -6.58 4.05 4.11
CA ILE A 119 -8.00 4.38 4.23
C ILE A 119 -8.28 5.68 3.49
N ALA A 120 -7.42 6.68 3.66
CA ALA A 120 -7.52 7.96 2.95
C ALA A 120 -6.11 8.50 2.64
N PHE A 121 -6.04 9.33 1.62
CA PHE A 121 -4.85 10.09 1.22
C PHE A 121 -5.26 11.54 0.96
N ASP A 122 -4.32 12.47 1.12
CA ASP A 122 -4.49 13.84 0.64
C ASP A 122 -3.54 14.17 -0.52
N LYS A 123 -3.70 15.36 -1.08
CA LYS A 123 -2.90 15.81 -2.23
C LYS A 123 -1.43 16.10 -1.88
N GLU A 124 -1.09 16.13 -0.59
CA GLU A 124 0.27 16.28 -0.09
C GLU A 124 0.94 14.93 0.21
N GLY A 125 0.27 13.82 -0.11
CA GLY A 125 0.79 12.47 0.08
C GLY A 125 0.65 11.94 1.51
N LYS A 126 -0.01 12.66 2.41
CA LYS A 126 -0.30 12.18 3.76
C LYS A 126 -1.33 11.06 3.72
N ARG A 127 -1.25 10.14 4.68
CA ARG A 127 -2.03 8.91 4.68
C ARG A 127 -2.70 8.66 6.02
N ILE A 128 -3.94 8.17 5.97
CA ILE A 128 -4.62 7.56 7.11
C ILE A 128 -4.64 6.04 6.92
N GLY A 129 -4.05 5.30 7.85
CA GLY A 129 -4.14 3.85 7.97
C GLY A 129 -5.10 3.42 9.07
N PHE A 130 -5.07 2.13 9.44
CA PHE A 130 -5.91 1.53 10.49
C PHE A 130 -5.55 1.96 11.91
N GLY A 131 -4.45 2.71 12.12
CA GLY A 131 -4.05 3.23 13.43
C GLY A 131 -3.02 2.39 14.19
N PHE A 132 -2.60 1.25 13.69
CA PHE A 132 -1.57 0.40 14.33
C PHE A 132 -0.12 0.89 14.08
N GLY A 133 0.09 1.84 13.17
CA GLY A 133 1.40 2.39 12.80
C GLY A 133 2.38 1.40 12.18
N PHE A 134 1.91 0.23 11.69
CA PHE A 134 2.79 -0.78 11.07
C PHE A 134 3.50 -0.23 9.83
N TYR A 135 2.73 0.39 8.93
CA TYR A 135 3.28 0.93 7.70
C TYR A 135 4.22 2.11 7.98
N ASP A 136 3.90 3.00 8.91
CA ASP A 136 4.75 4.15 9.21
C ASP A 136 6.12 3.71 9.73
N ARG A 137 6.14 2.77 10.69
CA ARG A 137 7.39 2.19 11.19
C ARG A 137 8.18 1.43 10.13
N PHE A 138 7.49 0.82 9.17
CA PHE A 138 8.10 0.08 8.07
C PHE A 138 8.65 1.04 7.01
N LEU A 139 7.81 1.93 6.48
CA LEU A 139 8.17 2.88 5.42
C LEU A 139 9.33 3.81 5.81
N LYS A 140 9.41 4.18 7.11
CA LYS A 140 10.54 4.98 7.64
C LYS A 140 11.90 4.33 7.40
N LYS A 141 11.95 3.01 7.26
CA LYS A 141 13.18 2.24 7.00
C LYS A 141 13.46 2.08 5.51
N CYS A 142 12.44 2.19 4.66
CA CYS A 142 12.54 2.03 3.21
C CYS A 142 12.90 3.36 2.54
N LYS A 143 14.12 3.86 2.78
CA LYS A 143 14.55 5.19 2.33
C LYS A 143 14.71 5.30 0.82
N ASN A 144 15.13 4.22 0.17
CA ASN A 144 15.47 4.18 -1.27
C ASN A 144 14.26 3.81 -2.16
N SER A 145 13.14 3.39 -1.55
CA SER A 145 11.98 2.93 -2.30
C SER A 145 11.06 4.09 -2.67
N ILE A 146 10.51 4.06 -3.87
CA ILE A 146 9.40 4.91 -4.27
C ILE A 146 8.11 4.38 -3.62
N LYS A 147 7.42 5.23 -2.86
CA LYS A 147 6.19 4.90 -2.12
C LYS A 147 4.98 5.38 -2.92
N VAL A 148 4.09 4.47 -3.24
CA VAL A 148 2.92 4.74 -4.09
C VAL A 148 1.65 4.41 -3.34
N GLY A 149 0.87 5.42 -2.98
CA GLY A 149 -0.46 5.24 -2.43
C GLY A 149 -1.39 4.65 -3.49
N VAL A 150 -2.06 3.55 -3.17
CA VAL A 150 -3.02 2.89 -4.06
C VAL A 150 -4.40 2.94 -3.43
N CYS A 151 -5.32 3.65 -4.08
CA CYS A 151 -6.65 3.87 -3.55
C CYS A 151 -7.67 4.17 -4.65
N PHE A 152 -8.95 4.23 -4.29
CA PHE A 152 -9.98 4.80 -5.16
C PHE A 152 -10.04 6.32 -5.01
N GLU A 153 -10.51 7.02 -6.05
CA GLU A 153 -10.59 8.48 -6.05
C GLU A 153 -11.39 9.04 -4.88
N LEU A 154 -12.43 8.34 -4.42
CA LEU A 154 -13.23 8.74 -3.26
C LEU A 154 -12.44 8.76 -1.93
N GLN A 155 -11.27 8.12 -1.88
CA GLN A 155 -10.39 8.10 -0.71
C GLN A 155 -9.44 9.31 -0.67
N ILE A 156 -9.46 10.16 -1.72
CA ILE A 156 -8.72 11.42 -1.71
C ILE A 156 -9.51 12.45 -0.94
N VAL A 157 -8.92 12.99 0.12
CA VAL A 157 -9.48 14.03 0.97
C VAL A 157 -8.69 15.34 0.83
N ASP A 158 -9.26 16.45 1.29
CA ASP A 158 -8.63 17.76 1.11
C ASP A 158 -7.36 17.89 1.94
N GLU A 159 -7.42 17.50 3.23
CA GLU A 159 -6.29 17.66 4.15
C GLU A 159 -6.31 16.60 5.24
N ILE A 160 -5.12 16.04 5.52
CA ILE A 160 -4.85 15.14 6.66
C ILE A 160 -3.87 15.83 7.59
N LYS A 161 -4.26 16.04 8.86
CA LYS A 161 -3.33 16.51 9.89
C LYS A 161 -2.31 15.40 10.19
N ALA A 162 -1.07 15.57 9.70
CA ALA A 162 0.00 14.61 9.93
C ALA A 162 0.54 14.70 11.37
N ASN A 163 0.98 13.56 11.90
CA ASN A 163 1.78 13.49 13.11
C ASN A 163 3.28 13.39 12.73
N PRO A 164 4.20 13.75 13.63
CA PRO A 164 5.66 13.71 13.34
C PRO A 164 6.21 12.34 12.95
N HIS A 165 5.46 11.28 13.19
CA HIS A 165 5.87 9.90 12.89
C HIS A 165 5.19 9.31 11.65
N ASP A 166 4.25 10.01 11.05
CA ASP A 166 3.59 9.57 9.83
C ASP A 166 4.58 9.64 8.67
N VAL A 167 4.48 8.67 7.75
CA VAL A 167 5.27 8.64 6.52
C VAL A 167 4.32 8.77 5.34
N GLY A 168 4.56 9.78 4.52
CA GLY A 168 3.80 10.03 3.30
C GLY A 168 4.21 9.12 2.15
N VAL A 169 3.56 9.36 1.00
CA VAL A 169 3.84 8.68 -0.25
C VAL A 169 4.33 9.68 -1.30
N ASP A 170 5.08 9.19 -2.29
CA ASP A 170 5.66 10.01 -3.36
C ASP A 170 4.67 10.17 -4.54
N PHE A 171 3.78 9.19 -4.72
CA PHE A 171 2.73 9.16 -5.73
C PHE A 171 1.45 8.60 -5.16
N ILE A 172 0.31 8.96 -5.77
CA ILE A 172 -0.98 8.33 -5.51
C ILE A 172 -1.58 7.89 -6.85
N ILE A 173 -2.03 6.65 -6.94
CA ILE A 173 -2.68 6.10 -8.13
C ILE A 173 -4.11 5.72 -7.80
N THR A 174 -5.04 6.29 -8.56
CA THR A 174 -6.47 6.00 -8.48
C THR A 174 -6.99 5.44 -9.81
N GLU A 175 -8.28 5.07 -9.88
CA GLU A 175 -8.93 4.69 -11.13
C GLU A 175 -9.07 5.86 -12.13
N LYS A 176 -8.84 7.13 -11.66
CA LYS A 176 -8.96 8.32 -12.51
C LYS A 176 -7.60 8.87 -12.94
N ARG A 177 -6.59 8.86 -12.09
CA ARG A 177 -5.31 9.57 -12.32
C ARG A 177 -4.13 9.01 -11.56
N ILE A 178 -2.94 9.50 -11.92
CA ILE A 178 -1.71 9.42 -11.13
C ILE A 178 -1.40 10.82 -10.62
N LEU A 179 -1.23 10.97 -9.32
CA LEU A 179 -0.80 12.21 -8.68
C LEU A 179 0.65 12.04 -8.26
N GLU A 180 1.50 12.93 -8.71
CA GLU A 180 2.87 13.07 -8.22
C GLU A 180 2.89 14.10 -7.10
N ILE A 181 3.47 13.73 -5.97
CA ILE A 181 3.53 14.59 -4.79
C ILE A 181 4.79 15.45 -4.90
N LYS A 182 4.59 16.74 -5.19
CA LYS A 182 5.68 17.69 -5.31
C LYS A 182 6.26 18.02 -3.93
N GLY A 183 7.59 17.86 -3.79
CA GLY A 183 8.32 18.25 -2.58
C GLY A 183 8.71 17.14 -1.63
N GLY A 184 8.34 15.88 -1.89
CA GLY A 184 8.63 14.77 -0.99
C GLY A 184 8.13 15.02 0.44
N PHE A 185 7.73 13.98 1.16
CA PHE A 185 7.46 14.12 2.59
C PHE A 185 8.81 14.23 3.32
N PRO A 186 9.06 15.27 4.18
CA PRO A 186 10.33 15.44 4.89
C PRO A 186 10.70 14.27 5.77
#